data_b52b2eb97e04817d404142f7c9620044
#
_entry.id   b52b2eb97e04817d404142f7c9620044
#
_cell.length_a   1.000
_cell.length_b   1.000
_cell.length_c   1.000
_cell.angle_alpha   90.00
_cell.angle_beta   90.00
_cell.angle_gamma   90.00
#
_symmetry.space_group_name_H-M   'P 1'
#
loop_
_entity.id
_entity.type
_entity.pdbx_description
1 polymer ?
#
loop_
_entity_poly.entity_id
_entity_poly.type
_entity_poly.pdbx_seq_one_letter_code
_entity_poly.pdbx_strand_id
1 'polypeptide(L)'
;MKTCIRLLFLLLVLASCDRDYAAHSLPMIEIYTNNDIRPDVKINGEMTLFLEGEKILESSIGVEYRGSTSYRMSDKKSMSIETRIGGEARNQSLLGLPAESDWVLMGHVFRANNADDFYAFDPTLMHHYISYEWARNMGQYASRCRWVEVTVNGEYLGVYVLMEKLKADAQRIDVGDPSGTTLPGITGGYILKIDKTSGDGPTGQPMEYYNTNWGDDAVYKSSNSFRSHYDIYGDTLGIEPFRPPYHDQQWRETYFLYEHPGPGEMNYEQRTYIQNYLHDFEKALAEETFTGNERRYLDYIDLESFVDGFIINELAGNIDAYRISTFLHKPKNGKLRFGPVWDFNIGYGRQGRVPWDDWIANYNDHVTSDAWMVPFWWQSFLQDPVFQQAVKSRWTELRATALSDGAVLGLVNETESYLVSHGAVARNYNKWRTSNGNTVDHANEVEFLRNYLNQRLSWMDGEIGSW
;
A
#
# COMPACT_ATOMS: atom_id res chain seq x y z
N MET A 1 71.45 -29.78 36.52
CA MET A 1 70.00 -29.86 36.47
C MET A 1 69.49 -28.53 35.95
N LYS A 2 69.13 -28.46 34.68
CA LYS A 2 68.57 -27.27 34.03
C LYS A 2 67.13 -27.59 33.71
N THR A 3 66.20 -26.90 34.40
CA THR A 3 64.76 -27.06 34.23
C THR A 3 64.33 -26.14 33.12
N CYS A 4 63.88 -26.68 31.98
CA CYS A 4 63.24 -25.93 30.92
C CYS A 4 61.75 -25.72 31.22
N ILE A 5 61.32 -24.46 31.40
CA ILE A 5 59.91 -24.06 31.46
C ILE A 5 59.45 -23.82 30.02
N ARG A 6 58.53 -24.66 29.53
CA ARG A 6 57.87 -24.45 28.27
C ARG A 6 56.63 -23.53 28.51
N LEU A 7 56.70 -22.31 28.00
CA LEU A 7 55.56 -21.40 27.93
C LEU A 7 54.65 -21.87 26.77
N LEU A 8 53.44 -22.28 27.09
CA LEU A 8 52.43 -22.62 26.12
C LEU A 8 51.65 -21.31 25.79
N PHE A 9 51.89 -20.74 24.62
CA PHE A 9 51.12 -19.64 24.09
C PHE A 9 49.78 -20.21 23.55
N LEU A 10 48.68 -19.93 24.25
CA LEU A 10 47.32 -20.18 23.78
C LEU A 10 46.94 -19.05 22.83
N LEU A 11 47.02 -19.28 21.52
CA LEU A 11 46.45 -18.41 20.51
C LEU A 11 44.91 -18.55 20.58
N LEU A 12 44.27 -17.59 21.22
CA LEU A 12 42.85 -17.35 21.04
C LEU A 12 42.63 -16.80 19.61
N VAL A 13 42.26 -17.67 18.70
CA VAL A 13 41.71 -17.26 17.41
C VAL A 13 40.32 -16.70 17.73
N LEU A 14 40.19 -15.37 17.81
CA LEU A 14 38.93 -14.69 17.70
C LEU A 14 38.45 -14.93 16.28
N ALA A 15 37.59 -15.92 16.07
CA ALA A 15 36.81 -16.03 14.86
C ALA A 15 35.87 -14.82 14.87
N SER A 16 36.32 -13.72 14.22
CA SER A 16 35.38 -12.70 13.77
C SER A 16 34.47 -13.41 12.77
N CYS A 17 33.22 -13.59 13.12
CA CYS A 17 32.19 -13.90 12.13
C CYS A 17 31.99 -12.64 11.27
N ASP A 18 32.94 -12.43 10.34
CA ASP A 18 32.69 -11.57 9.19
C ASP A 18 31.53 -12.25 8.43
N ARG A 19 30.35 -11.71 8.54
CA ARG A 19 29.25 -12.10 7.69
C ARG A 19 29.60 -11.59 6.29
N ASP A 20 30.16 -12.48 5.47
CA ASP A 20 30.35 -12.24 4.04
C ASP A 20 28.95 -12.06 3.39
N TYR A 21 28.48 -10.83 3.37
CA TYR A 21 27.41 -10.46 2.43
C TYR A 21 28.04 -10.51 1.05
N ALA A 22 27.70 -11.56 0.29
CA ALA A 22 28.25 -11.75 -1.04
C ALA A 22 28.03 -10.48 -1.89
N ALA A 23 29.03 -10.09 -2.65
CA ALA A 23 29.03 -8.90 -3.52
C ALA A 23 27.89 -8.86 -4.57
N HIS A 24 26.98 -9.83 -4.54
CA HIS A 24 25.81 -9.98 -5.43
C HIS A 24 24.49 -10.17 -4.65
N SER A 25 24.43 -9.81 -3.37
CA SER A 25 23.17 -9.79 -2.61
C SER A 25 22.39 -8.49 -2.84
N LEU A 26 21.09 -8.51 -2.54
CA LEU A 26 20.33 -7.27 -2.43
C LEU A 26 20.92 -6.39 -1.31
N PRO A 27 20.66 -5.07 -1.30
CA PRO A 27 20.95 -4.24 -0.14
C PRO A 27 20.39 -4.88 1.12
N MET A 28 21.17 -4.86 2.23
CA MET A 28 20.80 -5.50 3.48
C MET A 28 20.53 -4.43 4.55
N ILE A 29 19.40 -4.56 5.23
CA ILE A 29 19.06 -3.79 6.43
C ILE A 29 19.19 -4.71 7.64
N GLU A 30 20.10 -4.37 8.53
CA GLU A 30 20.21 -5.00 9.84
C GLU A 30 19.61 -4.11 10.91
N ILE A 31 18.71 -4.69 11.71
CA ILE A 31 18.03 -4.01 12.81
C ILE A 31 18.41 -4.72 14.11
N TYR A 32 18.83 -3.93 15.10
CA TYR A 32 19.08 -4.41 16.46
C TYR A 32 18.18 -3.68 17.45
N THR A 33 17.48 -4.43 18.28
CA THR A 33 16.58 -3.91 19.31
C THR A 33 16.83 -4.64 20.63
N ASN A 34 16.72 -3.92 21.76
CA ASN A 34 16.82 -4.52 23.09
C ASN A 34 15.48 -5.09 23.60
N ASN A 35 14.38 -4.72 22.95
CA ASN A 35 13.03 -5.17 23.27
C ASN A 35 12.39 -5.83 22.06
N ASP A 36 11.38 -6.64 22.28
CA ASP A 36 10.58 -7.23 21.21
C ASP A 36 9.87 -6.13 20.42
N ILE A 37 9.94 -6.21 19.08
CA ILE A 37 9.16 -5.33 18.22
C ILE A 37 7.68 -5.65 18.39
N ARG A 38 6.86 -4.61 18.54
CA ARG A 38 5.41 -4.71 18.79
C ARG A 38 4.66 -3.84 17.80
N PRO A 39 3.37 -4.10 17.57
CA PRO A 39 2.50 -3.14 16.91
C PRO A 39 2.27 -1.94 17.83
N ASP A 40 1.92 -0.79 17.24
CA ASP A 40 1.41 0.44 17.88
C ASP A 40 2.39 1.22 18.78
N VAL A 41 3.58 0.69 19.01
CA VAL A 41 4.61 1.37 19.81
C VAL A 41 5.95 1.24 19.16
N LYS A 42 6.48 2.33 18.63
CA LYS A 42 7.85 2.36 18.13
C LYS A 42 8.84 2.18 19.27
N ILE A 43 9.52 1.05 19.29
CA ILE A 43 10.64 0.80 20.20
C ILE A 43 11.94 1.34 19.61
N ASN A 44 12.89 1.70 20.46
CA ASN A 44 14.22 2.13 20.03
C ASN A 44 15.03 0.94 19.50
N GLY A 45 15.75 1.18 18.42
CA GLY A 45 16.69 0.24 17.82
C GLY A 45 17.80 0.96 17.07
N GLU A 46 18.72 0.18 16.54
CA GLU A 46 19.77 0.62 15.63
C GLU A 46 19.60 -0.07 14.30
N MET A 47 19.78 0.67 13.22
CA MET A 47 19.71 0.18 11.85
C MET A 47 21.06 0.39 11.16
N THR A 48 21.56 -0.64 10.51
CA THR A 48 22.69 -0.55 9.59
C THR A 48 22.24 -0.97 8.19
N LEU A 49 22.58 -0.15 7.19
CA LEU A 49 22.31 -0.41 5.79
C LEU A 49 23.60 -0.74 5.07
N PHE A 50 23.61 -1.89 4.39
CA PHE A 50 24.71 -2.35 3.56
C PHE A 50 24.31 -2.35 2.09
N LEU A 51 25.24 -2.00 1.22
CA LEU A 51 25.13 -2.11 -0.23
C LEU A 51 26.40 -2.79 -0.74
N GLU A 52 26.24 -3.88 -1.49
CA GLU A 52 27.37 -4.69 -2.00
C GLU A 52 28.39 -5.10 -0.91
N GLY A 53 27.87 -5.38 0.30
CA GLY A 53 28.68 -5.75 1.47
C GLY A 53 29.29 -4.59 2.26
N GLU A 54 29.26 -3.37 1.71
CA GLU A 54 29.80 -2.18 2.36
C GLU A 54 28.72 -1.47 3.20
N LYS A 55 29.07 -1.09 4.44
CA LYS A 55 28.20 -0.27 5.29
C LYS A 55 28.10 1.15 4.72
N ILE A 56 26.91 1.54 4.29
CA ILE A 56 26.65 2.86 3.69
C ILE A 56 25.90 3.81 4.63
N LEU A 57 25.21 3.28 5.65
CA LEU A 57 24.49 4.10 6.63
C LEU A 57 24.34 3.36 7.96
N GLU A 58 24.39 4.11 9.04
CA GLU A 58 24.03 3.68 10.39
C GLU A 58 23.16 4.75 11.04
N SER A 59 22.07 4.35 11.68
CA SER A 59 21.10 5.28 12.28
C SER A 59 20.42 4.65 13.48
N SER A 60 20.25 5.43 14.54
CA SER A 60 19.21 5.08 15.52
C SER A 60 17.85 5.12 14.87
N ILE A 61 16.96 4.24 15.28
CA ILE A 61 15.60 4.15 14.73
C ILE A 61 14.54 3.96 15.83
N GLY A 62 13.30 4.35 15.50
CA GLY A 62 12.11 3.79 16.08
C GLY A 62 11.55 2.72 15.16
N VAL A 63 11.20 1.55 15.66
CA VAL A 63 10.67 0.45 14.85
C VAL A 63 9.45 -0.17 15.52
N GLU A 64 8.43 -0.49 14.70
CA GLU A 64 7.20 -1.16 15.12
C GLU A 64 6.70 -2.09 14.01
N TYR A 65 5.92 -3.10 14.36
CA TYR A 65 5.16 -3.86 13.37
C TYR A 65 3.98 -3.03 12.85
N ARG A 66 3.62 -3.27 11.59
CA ARG A 66 2.54 -2.55 10.92
C ARG A 66 1.63 -3.45 10.09
N GLY A 67 0.54 -2.85 9.59
CA GLY A 67 -0.50 -3.50 8.81
C GLY A 67 -1.67 -3.92 9.69
N SER A 68 -2.79 -4.31 9.11
CA SER A 68 -3.95 -4.88 9.81
C SER A 68 -4.05 -6.37 9.50
N THR A 69 -4.70 -6.72 8.39
CA THR A 69 -4.84 -8.11 7.93
C THR A 69 -3.48 -8.78 7.75
N SER A 70 -2.52 -8.08 7.13
CA SER A 70 -1.17 -8.60 6.94
C SER A 70 -0.45 -8.88 8.26
N TYR A 71 -0.62 -8.04 9.29
CA TYR A 71 -0.05 -8.31 10.61
C TYR A 71 -0.65 -9.56 11.26
N ARG A 72 -1.99 -9.72 11.22
CA ARG A 72 -2.68 -10.85 11.84
C ARG A 72 -2.42 -12.17 11.13
N MET A 73 -2.39 -12.16 9.80
CA MET A 73 -2.36 -13.36 8.98
C MET A 73 -0.95 -13.80 8.56
N SER A 74 0.05 -12.94 8.66
CA SER A 74 1.40 -13.24 8.20
C SER A 74 2.32 -13.65 9.33
N ASP A 75 3.14 -14.68 9.10
CA ASP A 75 4.29 -14.97 9.95
C ASP A 75 5.44 -13.98 9.68
N LYS A 76 5.55 -13.50 8.44
CA LYS A 76 6.49 -12.46 7.99
C LYS A 76 5.87 -11.08 8.17
N LYS A 77 6.27 -10.36 9.22
CA LYS A 77 5.68 -9.07 9.59
C LYS A 77 6.27 -7.90 8.79
N SER A 78 5.42 -6.98 8.36
CA SER A 78 5.85 -5.68 7.88
C SER A 78 6.23 -4.76 9.06
N MET A 79 7.12 -3.79 8.82
CA MET A 79 7.59 -2.86 9.85
C MET A 79 7.50 -1.41 9.38
N SER A 80 7.16 -0.50 10.29
CA SER A 80 7.42 0.93 10.15
C SER A 80 8.74 1.26 10.82
N ILE A 81 9.57 2.06 10.15
CA ILE A 81 10.84 2.55 10.66
C ILE A 81 10.80 4.07 10.68
N GLU A 82 11.29 4.67 11.74
CA GLU A 82 11.54 6.10 11.84
C GLU A 82 13.02 6.32 12.13
N THR A 83 13.76 6.91 11.17
CA THR A 83 15.16 7.25 11.37
C THR A 83 15.31 8.39 12.36
N ARG A 84 16.28 8.30 13.28
CA ARG A 84 16.46 9.22 14.42
C ARG A 84 17.88 9.67 14.60
N ILE A 85 18.07 10.84 15.19
CA ILE A 85 19.33 11.32 15.75
C ILE A 85 19.04 11.91 17.13
N GLY A 86 19.75 11.41 18.15
CA GLY A 86 19.54 11.89 19.52
C GLY A 86 18.13 11.61 20.07
N GLY A 87 17.44 10.61 19.53
CA GLY A 87 16.07 10.25 19.91
C GLY A 87 14.96 10.97 19.13
N GLU A 88 15.30 12.00 18.35
CA GLU A 88 14.36 12.78 17.55
C GLU A 88 14.36 12.32 16.10
N ALA A 89 13.17 12.36 15.45
CA ALA A 89 12.99 12.00 14.05
C ALA A 89 13.94 12.81 13.14
N ARG A 90 14.60 12.14 12.22
CA ARG A 90 15.58 12.75 11.31
C ARG A 90 15.42 12.24 9.90
N ASN A 91 15.17 13.16 8.96
CA ASN A 91 15.12 12.83 7.56
C ASN A 91 16.48 12.35 7.05
N GLN A 92 16.51 11.15 6.49
CA GLN A 92 17.69 10.51 5.87
C GLN A 92 17.29 9.91 4.52
N SER A 93 18.19 9.98 3.54
CA SER A 93 17.99 9.31 2.26
C SER A 93 18.40 7.84 2.40
N LEU A 94 17.53 6.91 2.12
CA LEU A 94 17.81 5.49 2.06
C LEU A 94 17.84 5.01 0.61
N LEU A 95 18.98 4.42 0.19
CA LEU A 95 19.17 3.87 -1.18
C LEU A 95 18.79 4.86 -2.30
N GLY A 96 19.11 6.14 -2.14
CA GLY A 96 18.84 7.18 -3.11
C GLY A 96 17.38 7.64 -3.19
N LEU A 97 16.52 7.19 -2.27
CA LEU A 97 15.17 7.74 -2.13
C LEU A 97 15.21 9.13 -1.49
N PRO A 98 14.27 10.03 -1.79
CA PRO A 98 14.20 11.35 -1.16
C PRO A 98 14.18 11.27 0.35
N ALA A 99 14.98 12.13 1.00
CA ALA A 99 15.17 12.10 2.44
C ALA A 99 13.84 12.21 3.20
N GLU A 100 13.65 11.32 4.15
CA GLU A 100 12.48 11.23 5.02
C GLU A 100 12.87 10.55 6.35
N SER A 101 12.08 10.74 7.38
CA SER A 101 12.25 9.99 8.62
C SER A 101 11.43 8.69 8.64
N ASP A 102 10.23 8.70 8.05
CA ASP A 102 9.30 7.57 8.11
C ASP A 102 9.41 6.66 6.87
N TRP A 103 9.71 5.40 7.11
CA TRP A 103 9.89 4.39 6.08
C TRP A 103 9.04 3.16 6.36
N VAL A 104 8.71 2.42 5.32
CA VAL A 104 8.04 1.13 5.40
C VAL A 104 8.96 0.03 4.91
N LEU A 105 9.15 -1.00 5.71
CA LEU A 105 9.65 -2.31 5.27
C LEU A 105 8.43 -3.22 5.08
N MET A 106 7.97 -3.32 3.84
CA MET A 106 6.84 -4.15 3.51
C MET A 106 7.27 -5.60 3.36
N GLY A 107 6.85 -6.44 4.31
CA GLY A 107 7.00 -7.88 4.26
C GLY A 107 5.84 -8.51 3.48
N HIS A 108 6.17 -9.35 2.50
CA HIS A 108 5.16 -10.09 1.76
C HIS A 108 4.44 -11.06 2.71
N VAL A 109 3.12 -11.09 2.63
CA VAL A 109 2.31 -11.97 3.49
C VAL A 109 2.63 -13.43 3.18
N PHE A 110 3.09 -14.12 4.20
CA PHE A 110 3.39 -15.55 4.17
C PHE A 110 2.94 -16.19 5.48
N ARG A 111 2.25 -17.32 5.39
CA ARG A 111 1.82 -18.11 6.53
C ARG A 111 1.87 -19.59 6.21
N ALA A 112 2.50 -20.36 7.08
CA ALA A 112 2.42 -21.82 7.10
C ALA A 112 1.25 -22.24 7.98
N ASN A 113 0.10 -22.58 7.38
CA ASN A 113 -1.11 -22.98 8.13
C ASN A 113 -0.93 -24.33 8.85
N ASN A 114 -0.23 -25.26 8.21
CA ASN A 114 0.10 -26.58 8.73
C ASN A 114 1.37 -27.11 8.05
N ALA A 115 1.71 -28.38 8.31
CA ALA A 115 2.92 -29.00 7.77
C ALA A 115 3.00 -29.02 6.23
N ASP A 116 1.85 -29.15 5.56
CA ASP A 116 1.77 -29.40 4.12
C ASP A 116 1.22 -28.21 3.32
N ASP A 117 0.63 -27.22 4.01
CA ASP A 117 -0.06 -26.11 3.39
C ASP A 117 0.53 -24.77 3.81
N PHE A 118 0.66 -23.86 2.87
CA PHE A 118 1.08 -22.49 3.12
C PHE A 118 0.16 -21.52 2.38
N TYR A 119 0.23 -20.27 2.80
CA TYR A 119 -0.57 -19.20 2.26
C TYR A 119 0.29 -17.97 2.00
N ALA A 120 0.20 -17.42 0.79
CA ALA A 120 0.89 -16.21 0.40
C ALA A 120 -0.03 -15.33 -0.45
N PHE A 121 -0.08 -14.03 -0.18
CA PHE A 121 -0.83 -13.07 -1.01
C PHE A 121 -0.07 -12.77 -2.31
N ASP A 122 1.20 -12.45 -2.16
CA ASP A 122 2.10 -12.17 -3.28
C ASP A 122 3.28 -13.15 -3.27
N PRO A 123 3.10 -14.34 -3.88
CA PRO A 123 4.18 -15.32 -3.96
C PRO A 123 5.27 -14.96 -4.96
N THR A 124 5.05 -13.94 -5.81
CA THR A 124 6.06 -13.45 -6.76
C THR A 124 7.03 -12.47 -6.10
N LEU A 125 6.68 -11.90 -4.95
CA LEU A 125 7.39 -10.82 -4.23
C LEU A 125 7.36 -9.47 -4.97
N MET A 126 6.55 -9.26 -6.03
CA MET A 126 6.67 -8.08 -6.90
C MET A 126 5.40 -7.23 -7.04
N HIS A 127 4.24 -7.67 -6.56
CA HIS A 127 2.97 -6.99 -6.83
C HIS A 127 3.00 -5.49 -6.49
N HIS A 128 3.45 -5.12 -5.28
CA HIS A 128 3.58 -3.70 -4.90
C HIS A 128 4.55 -2.95 -5.80
N TYR A 129 5.74 -3.54 -6.01
CA TYR A 129 6.81 -2.88 -6.76
C TYR A 129 6.37 -2.56 -8.19
N ILE A 130 5.89 -3.57 -8.93
CA ILE A 130 5.49 -3.38 -10.33
C ILE A 130 4.31 -2.43 -10.47
N SER A 131 3.31 -2.51 -9.58
CA SER A 131 2.15 -1.60 -9.60
C SER A 131 2.56 -0.15 -9.39
N TYR A 132 3.46 0.11 -8.42
CA TYR A 132 3.93 1.48 -8.18
C TYR A 132 4.85 1.99 -9.29
N GLU A 133 5.67 1.13 -9.91
CA GLU A 133 6.47 1.52 -11.08
C GLU A 133 5.57 1.88 -12.26
N TRP A 134 4.54 1.07 -12.56
CA TRP A 134 3.59 1.43 -13.61
C TRP A 134 2.86 2.73 -13.32
N ALA A 135 2.36 2.95 -12.09
CA ALA A 135 1.71 4.20 -11.72
C ALA A 135 2.64 5.42 -11.93
N ARG A 136 3.93 5.30 -11.57
CA ARG A 136 4.92 6.36 -11.83
C ARG A 136 5.21 6.54 -13.31
N ASN A 137 5.28 5.47 -14.09
CA ASN A 137 5.48 5.52 -15.54
C ASN A 137 4.26 6.13 -16.26
N MET A 138 3.06 6.07 -15.65
CA MET A 138 1.87 6.79 -16.08
C MET A 138 1.90 8.28 -15.72
N GLY A 139 2.88 8.75 -14.94
CA GLY A 139 3.01 10.14 -14.51
C GLY A 139 2.37 10.46 -13.15
N GLN A 140 1.84 9.46 -12.44
CA GLN A 140 1.27 9.64 -11.10
C GLN A 140 2.34 9.43 -10.02
N TYR A 141 2.19 10.14 -8.87
CA TYR A 141 2.98 9.79 -7.72
C TYR A 141 2.50 8.44 -7.15
N ALA A 142 3.43 7.54 -6.91
CA ALA A 142 3.25 6.34 -6.11
C ALA A 142 4.53 6.09 -5.31
N SER A 143 4.43 5.40 -4.18
CA SER A 143 5.58 5.13 -3.30
C SER A 143 6.77 4.60 -4.08
N ARG A 144 7.90 5.30 -3.97
CA ARG A 144 9.17 4.82 -4.54
C ARG A 144 9.71 3.70 -3.68
N CYS A 145 10.22 2.66 -4.32
CA CYS A 145 10.56 1.41 -3.67
C CYS A 145 12.00 0.98 -3.97
N ARG A 146 12.58 0.20 -3.04
CA ARG A 146 13.84 -0.52 -3.23
C ARG A 146 13.71 -1.92 -2.65
N TRP A 147 14.26 -2.90 -3.33
CA TRP A 147 14.40 -4.24 -2.81
C TRP A 147 15.50 -4.27 -1.74
N VAL A 148 15.21 -4.90 -0.61
CA VAL A 148 16.16 -5.11 0.47
C VAL A 148 15.98 -6.50 1.08
N GLU A 149 17.01 -7.03 1.69
CA GLU A 149 16.90 -8.14 2.62
C GLU A 149 17.01 -7.61 4.05
N VAL A 150 16.34 -8.24 4.99
CA VAL A 150 16.24 -7.74 6.36
C VAL A 150 16.69 -8.81 7.35
N THR A 151 17.47 -8.38 8.34
CA THR A 151 17.74 -9.14 9.57
C THR A 151 17.28 -8.35 10.79
N VAL A 152 16.74 -9.04 11.78
CA VAL A 152 16.41 -8.45 13.09
C VAL A 152 17.10 -9.28 14.18
N ASN A 153 17.91 -8.63 15.01
CA ASN A 153 18.67 -9.27 16.08
C ASN A 153 19.46 -10.51 15.59
N GLY A 154 19.97 -10.41 14.36
CA GLY A 154 20.73 -11.48 13.73
C GLY A 154 19.90 -12.59 13.07
N GLU A 155 18.59 -12.56 13.19
CA GLU A 155 17.69 -13.47 12.48
C GLU A 155 17.36 -12.92 11.09
N TYR A 156 17.64 -13.70 10.05
CA TYR A 156 17.27 -13.34 8.67
C TYR A 156 15.77 -13.47 8.46
N LEU A 157 15.14 -12.41 7.94
CA LEU A 157 13.69 -12.34 7.70
C LEU A 157 13.29 -12.37 6.22
N GLY A 158 14.26 -12.40 5.31
CA GLY A 158 13.98 -12.51 3.86
C GLY A 158 13.91 -11.19 3.13
N VAL A 159 13.29 -11.23 1.96
CA VAL A 159 13.13 -10.09 1.03
C VAL A 159 11.99 -9.18 1.49
N TYR A 160 12.28 -7.89 1.56
CA TYR A 160 11.33 -6.83 1.83
C TYR A 160 11.36 -5.76 0.72
N VAL A 161 10.30 -4.99 0.63
CA VAL A 161 10.31 -3.75 -0.13
C VAL A 161 10.46 -2.59 0.85
N LEU A 162 11.60 -1.90 0.80
CA LEU A 162 11.78 -0.59 1.44
C LEU A 162 11.01 0.41 0.60
N MET A 163 10.08 1.14 1.19
CA MET A 163 9.21 2.06 0.47
C MET A 163 8.88 3.31 1.27
N GLU A 164 8.55 4.37 0.55
CA GLU A 164 8.06 5.61 1.15
C GLU A 164 6.70 5.40 1.81
N LYS A 165 6.51 5.98 2.98
CA LYS A 165 5.19 6.13 3.58
C LYS A 165 4.41 7.23 2.83
N LEU A 166 3.13 7.00 2.54
CA LEU A 166 2.26 8.03 1.97
C LEU A 166 2.02 9.12 3.02
N LYS A 167 2.35 10.35 2.68
CA LYS A 167 2.15 11.51 3.56
C LYS A 167 2.14 12.82 2.76
N ALA A 168 1.61 13.88 3.36
CA ALA A 168 1.70 15.23 2.82
C ALA A 168 3.15 15.70 2.83
N ASP A 169 3.72 15.91 1.65
CA ASP A 169 5.10 16.37 1.43
C ASP A 169 5.26 16.81 -0.01
N ALA A 170 6.07 17.85 -0.26
CA ALA A 170 6.28 18.41 -1.60
C ALA A 170 6.90 17.42 -2.60
N GLN A 171 7.57 16.38 -2.14
CA GLN A 171 8.14 15.33 -2.99
C GLN A 171 7.27 14.05 -3.04
N ARG A 172 6.13 14.03 -2.31
CA ARG A 172 5.20 12.91 -2.20
C ARG A 172 3.79 13.34 -2.60
N ILE A 173 2.91 13.55 -1.65
CA ILE A 173 1.56 14.08 -1.90
C ILE A 173 1.59 15.58 -1.64
N ASP A 174 1.83 16.36 -2.70
CA ASP A 174 1.93 17.81 -2.59
C ASP A 174 0.54 18.45 -2.51
N VAL A 175 -0.01 18.48 -1.31
CA VAL A 175 -1.32 19.08 -1.04
C VAL A 175 -1.23 20.44 -0.35
N GLY A 176 -0.04 20.77 0.22
CA GLY A 176 0.11 21.87 1.17
C GLY A 176 -0.63 21.62 2.47
N ASP A 177 -0.73 22.63 3.32
CA ASP A 177 -1.48 22.59 4.58
C ASP A 177 -2.69 23.53 4.54
N PRO A 178 -3.85 23.12 5.11
CA PRO A 178 -4.95 24.06 5.29
C PRO A 178 -4.57 25.11 6.35
N SER A 179 -4.99 26.33 6.16
CA SER A 179 -4.61 27.42 7.06
C SER A 179 -5.79 28.33 7.41
N GLY A 180 -5.85 28.75 8.67
CA GLY A 180 -6.91 29.63 9.16
C GLY A 180 -8.30 28.98 9.15
N THR A 181 -9.33 29.83 9.07
CA THR A 181 -10.75 29.43 9.20
C THR A 181 -11.61 29.88 8.02
N THR A 182 -11.02 30.54 7.04
CA THR A 182 -11.74 31.13 5.88
C THR A 182 -11.09 30.80 4.55
N LEU A 183 -11.87 30.95 3.47
CA LEU A 183 -11.37 30.86 2.11
C LEU A 183 -10.36 31.99 1.82
N PRO A 184 -9.29 31.76 1.04
CA PRO A 184 -8.94 30.48 0.40
C PRO A 184 -8.07 29.55 1.28
N GLY A 185 -7.86 29.89 2.55
CA GLY A 185 -6.94 29.18 3.44
C GLY A 185 -7.31 27.70 3.66
N ILE A 186 -8.60 27.40 3.72
CA ILE A 186 -9.12 26.05 3.99
C ILE A 186 -9.45 25.24 2.73
N THR A 187 -9.13 25.73 1.50
CA THR A 187 -9.56 25.09 0.26
C THR A 187 -8.85 23.79 -0.09
N GLY A 188 -7.82 23.40 0.61
CA GLY A 188 -7.05 22.18 0.35
C GLY A 188 -6.01 21.93 1.41
N GLY A 189 -5.16 20.95 1.14
CA GLY A 189 -4.22 20.43 2.13
C GLY A 189 -4.81 19.21 2.82
N TYR A 190 -5.67 18.42 2.14
CA TYR A 190 -6.33 17.27 2.72
C TYR A 190 -5.93 15.98 2.03
N ILE A 191 -5.66 14.95 2.83
CA ILE A 191 -5.58 13.56 2.40
C ILE A 191 -6.64 12.80 3.18
N LEU A 192 -7.48 12.08 2.46
CA LEU A 192 -8.52 11.22 2.99
C LEU A 192 -8.24 9.78 2.60
N LYS A 193 -8.79 8.84 3.34
CA LYS A 193 -8.62 7.42 3.10
C LYS A 193 -9.95 6.70 3.27
N ILE A 194 -10.33 5.87 2.31
CA ILE A 194 -11.39 4.88 2.49
C ILE A 194 -10.69 3.60 2.95
N ASP A 195 -10.89 3.22 4.20
CA ASP A 195 -10.21 2.07 4.79
C ASP A 195 -10.86 1.61 6.10
N LYS A 196 -10.31 0.52 6.61
CA LYS A 196 -10.51 0.05 7.98
C LYS A 196 -9.94 1.06 8.98
N THR A 197 -10.45 1.02 10.21
CA THR A 197 -9.91 1.85 11.31
C THR A 197 -8.74 1.19 12.03
N SER A 198 -8.37 -0.03 11.65
CA SER A 198 -7.22 -0.77 12.19
C SER A 198 -5.94 -0.47 11.41
N GLY A 199 -4.81 -0.70 12.04
CA GLY A 199 -3.50 -0.51 11.45
C GLY A 199 -2.85 0.80 11.83
N ASP A 200 -1.69 1.05 11.23
CA ASP A 200 -0.91 2.25 11.48
C ASP A 200 -1.53 3.48 10.80
N GLY A 201 -1.47 4.59 11.51
CA GLY A 201 -1.98 5.87 11.03
C GLY A 201 -2.69 6.66 12.12
N PRO A 202 -3.05 7.91 11.84
CA PRO A 202 -3.62 8.79 12.86
C PRO A 202 -5.03 8.38 13.30
N THR A 203 -5.67 7.45 12.59
CA THR A 203 -7.05 7.01 12.86
C THR A 203 -7.13 5.62 13.48
N GLY A 204 -6.00 4.89 13.52
CA GLY A 204 -5.97 3.48 13.93
C GLY A 204 -6.29 3.27 15.40
N GLN A 205 -6.79 2.09 15.69
CA GLN A 205 -6.85 1.53 17.04
C GLN A 205 -5.62 0.65 17.28
N PRO A 206 -5.21 0.39 18.54
CA PRO A 206 -4.08 -0.47 18.82
C PRO A 206 -4.18 -1.85 18.19
N MET A 207 -3.13 -2.28 17.50
CA MET A 207 -3.09 -3.55 16.75
C MET A 207 -3.22 -4.79 17.66
N GLU A 208 -2.75 -4.73 18.89
CA GLU A 208 -2.89 -5.85 19.85
C GLU A 208 -4.34 -6.17 20.14
N TYR A 209 -5.21 -5.18 20.15
CA TYR A 209 -6.63 -5.34 20.34
C TYR A 209 -7.27 -6.13 19.19
N TYR A 210 -6.84 -5.89 17.95
CA TYR A 210 -7.37 -6.55 16.77
C TYR A 210 -6.96 -8.02 16.61
N ASN A 211 -5.97 -8.50 17.32
CA ASN A 211 -5.56 -9.89 17.24
C ASN A 211 -6.67 -10.87 17.64
N THR A 212 -7.60 -10.44 18.49
CA THR A 212 -8.69 -11.24 19.01
C THR A 212 -10.07 -10.78 18.57
N ASN A 213 -10.18 -9.57 18.01
CA ASN A 213 -11.46 -8.96 17.67
C ASN A 213 -11.41 -8.20 16.34
N TRP A 214 -11.85 -8.83 15.26
CA TRP A 214 -11.97 -8.21 13.96
C TRP A 214 -13.00 -7.07 13.90
N GLY A 215 -13.92 -7.01 14.86
CA GLY A 215 -14.95 -5.98 14.96
C GLY A 215 -14.39 -4.56 15.04
N ASP A 216 -13.14 -4.42 15.51
CA ASP A 216 -12.50 -3.13 15.68
C ASP A 216 -11.94 -2.54 14.39
N ASP A 217 -11.92 -3.31 13.31
CA ASP A 217 -11.57 -2.83 11.98
C ASP A 217 -12.51 -1.72 11.48
N ALA A 218 -13.69 -1.58 12.07
CA ALA A 218 -14.73 -0.65 11.64
C ALA A 218 -15.23 0.28 12.77
N VAL A 219 -14.33 0.71 13.66
CA VAL A 219 -14.67 1.65 14.75
C VAL A 219 -14.57 3.10 14.25
N TYR A 220 -15.53 3.51 13.43
CA TYR A 220 -15.61 4.87 12.93
C TYR A 220 -16.20 5.82 13.98
N LYS A 221 -15.66 7.03 14.07
CA LYS A 221 -16.07 8.09 15.01
C LYS A 221 -15.99 9.45 14.31
N SER A 222 -16.82 10.39 14.72
CA SER A 222 -16.76 11.77 14.21
C SER A 222 -15.41 12.47 14.45
N SER A 223 -14.60 11.95 15.37
CA SER A 223 -13.26 12.45 15.64
C SER A 223 -12.22 11.97 14.60
N ASN A 224 -12.40 10.79 13.98
CA ASN A 224 -11.42 10.23 13.06
C ASN A 224 -11.92 10.13 11.61
N SER A 225 -13.22 10.29 11.38
CA SER A 225 -13.83 10.05 10.06
C SER A 225 -15.13 10.84 9.88
N PHE A 226 -15.63 10.81 8.67
CA PHE A 226 -17.01 11.16 8.35
C PHE A 226 -17.56 10.16 7.33
N ARG A 227 -18.88 10.06 7.25
CA ARG A 227 -19.57 9.10 6.38
C ARG A 227 -20.15 9.80 5.16
N SER A 228 -20.14 9.12 4.00
CA SER A 228 -20.97 9.48 2.84
C SER A 228 -22.43 9.64 3.25
N HIS A 229 -23.14 10.57 2.62
CA HIS A 229 -24.59 10.67 2.75
C HIS A 229 -25.34 9.66 1.86
N TYR A 230 -24.62 9.01 0.96
CA TYR A 230 -25.16 8.07 -0.01
C TYR A 230 -24.67 6.66 0.29
N ASP A 231 -25.47 5.68 -0.08
CA ASP A 231 -25.08 4.28 -0.03
C ASP A 231 -24.33 3.85 -1.29
N ILE A 232 -23.99 2.58 -1.38
CA ILE A 232 -23.26 2.00 -2.50
C ILE A 232 -24.02 2.01 -3.83
N TYR A 233 -25.29 2.40 -3.84
CA TYR A 233 -26.13 2.55 -5.04
C TYR A 233 -26.38 4.02 -5.40
N GLY A 234 -25.94 4.96 -4.55
CA GLY A 234 -26.20 6.38 -4.73
C GLY A 234 -27.52 6.87 -4.12
N ASP A 235 -28.19 6.02 -3.37
CA ASP A 235 -29.39 6.41 -2.62
C ASP A 235 -29.02 7.05 -1.28
N THR A 236 -29.82 8.02 -0.84
CA THR A 236 -29.58 8.69 0.45
C THR A 236 -29.69 7.70 1.61
N LEU A 237 -28.67 7.65 2.45
CA LEU A 237 -28.64 6.81 3.63
C LEU A 237 -29.59 7.31 4.71
N GLY A 238 -30.56 6.47 5.08
CA GLY A 238 -31.53 6.72 6.15
C GLY A 238 -31.15 6.13 7.52
N ILE A 239 -29.88 5.74 7.72
CA ILE A 239 -29.35 5.16 8.96
C ILE A 239 -28.44 6.14 9.69
N GLU A 240 -28.41 6.06 11.03
CA GLU A 240 -27.51 6.90 11.84
C GLU A 240 -26.04 6.50 11.59
N PRO A 241 -25.11 7.46 11.47
CA PRO A 241 -23.68 7.18 11.33
C PRO A 241 -23.07 6.66 12.64
N PHE A 242 -21.86 6.09 12.50
CA PHE A 242 -21.04 5.65 13.66
C PHE A 242 -21.70 4.58 14.55
N ARG A 243 -22.49 3.72 13.95
CA ARG A 243 -23.05 2.54 14.62
C ARG A 243 -21.94 1.54 15.00
N PRO A 244 -22.19 0.63 15.96
CA PRO A 244 -21.23 -0.41 16.30
C PRO A 244 -20.79 -1.22 15.08
N PRO A 245 -19.52 -1.66 15.03
CA PRO A 245 -18.98 -2.38 13.87
C PRO A 245 -19.76 -3.68 13.56
N TYR A 246 -19.78 -4.02 12.28
CA TYR A 246 -20.46 -5.19 11.71
C TYR A 246 -21.98 -5.24 11.96
N HIS A 247 -22.62 -4.08 12.08
CA HIS A 247 -24.06 -4.05 12.02
C HIS A 247 -24.59 -4.48 10.64
N ASP A 248 -25.83 -4.90 10.59
CA ASP A 248 -26.50 -5.51 9.42
C ASP A 248 -26.54 -4.68 8.14
N GLN A 249 -26.26 -3.37 8.23
CA GLN A 249 -26.28 -2.45 7.11
C GLN A 249 -24.93 -1.77 6.83
N GLN A 250 -23.85 -2.19 7.49
CA GLN A 250 -22.54 -1.58 7.34
C GLN A 250 -22.03 -1.64 5.89
N TRP A 251 -22.35 -2.68 5.15
CA TRP A 251 -22.01 -2.85 3.74
C TRP A 251 -22.53 -1.74 2.82
N ARG A 252 -23.52 -0.93 3.29
CA ARG A 252 -24.04 0.22 2.56
C ARG A 252 -23.26 1.50 2.81
N GLU A 253 -22.37 1.54 3.79
CA GLU A 253 -21.74 2.75 4.29
C GLU A 253 -20.32 2.90 3.74
N THR A 254 -19.99 4.11 3.27
CA THR A 254 -18.62 4.50 2.95
C THR A 254 -18.16 5.55 3.95
N TYR A 255 -17.04 5.29 4.63
CA TYR A 255 -16.42 6.21 5.57
C TYR A 255 -15.09 6.75 5.02
N PHE A 256 -14.86 8.05 5.21
CA PHE A 256 -13.64 8.75 4.86
C PHE A 256 -12.86 9.07 6.14
N LEU A 257 -11.71 8.46 6.29
CA LEU A 257 -10.79 8.70 7.40
C LEU A 257 -9.94 9.94 7.11
N TYR A 258 -9.67 10.76 8.15
CA TYR A 258 -8.75 11.90 8.06
C TYR A 258 -7.30 11.40 8.15
N GLU A 259 -6.58 11.43 7.07
CA GLU A 259 -5.16 11.03 7.05
C GLU A 259 -4.24 12.25 7.21
N HIS A 260 -4.56 13.36 6.53
CA HIS A 260 -3.87 14.63 6.69
C HIS A 260 -4.82 15.81 6.43
N PRO A 261 -4.83 16.83 7.30
CA PRO A 261 -4.30 16.80 8.66
C PRO A 261 -4.97 15.69 9.48
N GLY A 262 -4.23 15.15 10.45
CA GLY A 262 -4.72 14.07 11.28
C GLY A 262 -5.92 14.46 12.18
N PRO A 263 -6.58 13.47 12.79
CA PRO A 263 -7.65 13.72 13.75
C PRO A 263 -7.17 14.62 14.90
N GLY A 264 -7.85 15.72 15.12
CA GLY A 264 -7.48 16.71 16.15
C GLY A 264 -6.52 17.81 15.69
N GLU A 265 -5.97 17.74 14.48
CA GLU A 265 -5.14 18.81 13.90
C GLU A 265 -5.98 19.84 13.13
N MET A 266 -7.18 19.46 12.67
CA MET A 266 -8.10 20.34 11.96
C MET A 266 -9.01 21.11 12.93
N ASN A 267 -9.23 22.40 12.63
CA ASN A 267 -10.31 23.15 13.26
C ASN A 267 -11.69 22.77 12.66
N TYR A 268 -12.75 23.35 13.22
CA TYR A 268 -14.12 23.06 12.81
C TYR A 268 -14.39 23.43 11.35
N GLU A 269 -13.92 24.59 10.91
CA GLU A 269 -14.14 25.14 9.56
C GLU A 269 -13.44 24.32 8.50
N GLN A 270 -12.20 23.87 8.75
CA GLN A 270 -11.44 22.99 7.86
C GLN A 270 -12.14 21.64 7.70
N ARG A 271 -12.57 21.05 8.82
CA ARG A 271 -13.30 19.77 8.81
C ARG A 271 -14.63 19.90 8.07
N THR A 272 -15.40 20.94 8.34
CA THR A 272 -16.66 21.20 7.68
C THR A 272 -16.48 21.42 6.17
N TYR A 273 -15.41 22.13 5.77
CA TYR A 273 -15.11 22.37 4.37
C TYR A 273 -14.91 21.06 3.59
N ILE A 274 -14.04 20.18 4.07
CA ILE A 274 -13.73 18.95 3.32
C ILE A 274 -14.93 17.99 3.30
N GLN A 275 -15.70 17.90 4.38
CA GLN A 275 -16.95 17.12 4.42
C GLN A 275 -17.97 17.63 3.39
N ASN A 276 -18.22 18.94 3.37
CA ASN A 276 -19.15 19.53 2.41
C ASN A 276 -18.66 19.37 0.98
N TYR A 277 -17.33 19.49 0.73
CA TYR A 277 -16.77 19.32 -0.60
C TYR A 277 -17.02 17.90 -1.15
N LEU A 278 -16.80 16.87 -0.32
CA LEU A 278 -17.11 15.49 -0.69
C LEU A 278 -18.63 15.29 -0.90
N HIS A 279 -19.44 15.82 0.01
CA HIS A 279 -20.91 15.73 -0.13
C HIS A 279 -21.40 16.39 -1.41
N ASP A 280 -20.91 17.58 -1.75
CA ASP A 280 -21.31 18.30 -2.97
C ASP A 280 -20.87 17.55 -4.23
N PHE A 281 -19.68 16.92 -4.21
CA PHE A 281 -19.23 16.02 -5.26
C PHE A 281 -20.19 14.82 -5.42
N GLU A 282 -20.44 14.09 -4.33
CA GLU A 282 -21.32 12.92 -4.33
C GLU A 282 -22.75 13.28 -4.77
N LYS A 283 -23.24 14.41 -4.31
CA LYS A 283 -24.56 14.93 -4.71
C LYS A 283 -24.61 15.19 -6.22
N ALA A 284 -23.59 15.90 -6.75
CA ALA A 284 -23.52 16.20 -8.17
C ALA A 284 -23.46 14.93 -9.03
N LEU A 285 -22.81 13.88 -8.55
CA LEU A 285 -22.71 12.60 -9.23
C LEU A 285 -24.00 11.77 -9.10
N ALA A 286 -24.62 11.73 -7.92
CA ALA A 286 -25.87 11.00 -7.68
C ALA A 286 -27.08 11.59 -8.44
N GLU A 287 -27.08 12.93 -8.66
CA GLU A 287 -28.11 13.63 -9.44
C GLU A 287 -27.84 13.59 -10.95
N GLU A 288 -26.69 13.06 -11.40
CA GLU A 288 -26.32 13.02 -12.82
C GLU A 288 -27.16 11.98 -13.58
N THR A 289 -27.66 12.36 -14.74
CA THR A 289 -28.45 11.47 -15.60
C THR A 289 -27.70 11.01 -16.85
N PHE A 290 -26.49 11.56 -17.08
CA PHE A 290 -25.63 11.31 -18.23
C PHE A 290 -26.28 11.54 -19.61
N THR A 291 -27.42 12.24 -19.65
CA THR A 291 -28.16 12.50 -20.89
C THR A 291 -27.86 13.87 -21.52
N GLY A 292 -27.33 14.81 -20.73
CA GLY A 292 -26.92 16.15 -21.17
C GLY A 292 -25.41 16.27 -21.44
N ASN A 293 -24.96 17.49 -21.69
CA ASN A 293 -23.56 17.81 -21.86
C ASN A 293 -22.92 18.32 -20.55
N GLU A 294 -23.72 18.67 -19.56
CA GLU A 294 -23.24 19.11 -18.26
C GLU A 294 -22.84 17.89 -17.43
N ARG A 295 -21.72 18.02 -16.77
CA ARG A 295 -21.17 17.03 -15.85
C ARG A 295 -20.70 17.78 -14.61
N ARG A 296 -21.64 18.14 -13.74
CA ARG A 296 -21.36 18.96 -12.56
C ARG A 296 -20.37 18.32 -11.61
N TYR A 297 -20.32 17.00 -11.53
CA TYR A 297 -19.35 16.30 -10.71
C TYR A 297 -17.89 16.58 -11.14
N LEU A 298 -17.64 16.91 -12.42
CA LEU A 298 -16.34 17.30 -12.95
C LEU A 298 -15.83 18.63 -12.37
N ASP A 299 -16.70 19.45 -11.76
CA ASP A 299 -16.26 20.65 -11.05
C ASP A 299 -15.47 20.32 -9.79
N TYR A 300 -15.67 19.15 -9.23
CA TYR A 300 -15.10 18.69 -7.97
C TYR A 300 -13.91 17.75 -8.12
N ILE A 301 -13.80 16.96 -9.17
CA ILE A 301 -12.75 15.97 -9.35
C ILE A 301 -11.76 16.32 -10.46
N ASP A 302 -10.51 15.91 -10.26
CA ASP A 302 -9.49 15.86 -11.30
C ASP A 302 -9.69 14.56 -12.09
N LEU A 303 -10.36 14.65 -13.23
CA LEU A 303 -10.79 13.49 -14.01
C LEU A 303 -9.60 12.59 -14.40
N GLU A 304 -8.45 13.17 -14.75
CA GLU A 304 -7.26 12.42 -15.15
C GLU A 304 -6.77 11.50 -14.02
N SER A 305 -6.75 11.99 -12.78
CA SER A 305 -6.33 11.17 -11.64
C SER A 305 -7.29 10.00 -11.35
N PHE A 306 -8.58 10.18 -11.58
CA PHE A 306 -9.58 9.09 -11.44
C PHE A 306 -9.44 8.08 -12.57
N VAL A 307 -9.20 8.54 -13.79
CA VAL A 307 -8.94 7.67 -14.96
C VAL A 307 -7.66 6.84 -14.76
N ASP A 308 -6.56 7.46 -14.35
CA ASP A 308 -5.31 6.74 -14.10
C ASP A 308 -5.46 5.76 -12.93
N GLY A 309 -6.14 6.17 -11.85
CA GLY A 309 -6.47 5.30 -10.73
C GLY A 309 -7.33 4.11 -11.12
N PHE A 310 -8.30 4.30 -12.00
CA PHE A 310 -9.10 3.22 -12.58
C PHE A 310 -8.20 2.26 -13.37
N ILE A 311 -7.46 2.76 -14.34
CA ILE A 311 -6.63 1.94 -15.22
C ILE A 311 -5.66 1.04 -14.44
N ILE A 312 -4.94 1.58 -13.48
CA ILE A 312 -3.92 0.81 -12.74
C ILE A 312 -4.54 -0.24 -11.80
N ASN A 313 -5.64 0.08 -11.13
CA ASN A 313 -6.33 -0.85 -10.24
C ASN A 313 -7.00 -1.98 -11.03
N GLU A 314 -7.60 -1.66 -12.17
CA GLU A 314 -8.23 -2.64 -13.06
C GLU A 314 -7.18 -3.55 -13.72
N LEU A 315 -6.04 -3.00 -14.17
CA LEU A 315 -4.94 -3.80 -14.71
C LEU A 315 -4.41 -4.80 -13.67
N ALA A 316 -4.21 -4.34 -12.45
CA ALA A 316 -3.74 -5.20 -11.36
C ALA A 316 -4.84 -6.17 -10.85
N GLY A 317 -6.11 -5.96 -11.18
CA GLY A 317 -7.20 -6.71 -10.58
C GLY A 317 -7.19 -6.59 -9.05
N ASN A 318 -6.92 -5.39 -8.53
CA ASN A 318 -6.78 -5.14 -7.10
C ASN A 318 -8.14 -5.15 -6.42
N ILE A 319 -8.49 -6.24 -5.76
CA ILE A 319 -9.81 -6.42 -5.13
C ILE A 319 -10.08 -5.52 -3.92
N ASP A 320 -9.05 -4.89 -3.38
CA ASP A 320 -9.18 -3.91 -2.31
C ASP A 320 -9.36 -2.48 -2.83
N ALA A 321 -9.13 -2.27 -4.13
CA ALA A 321 -9.30 -0.97 -4.76
C ALA A 321 -10.70 -0.41 -4.53
N TYR A 322 -10.77 0.92 -4.44
CA TYR A 322 -12.00 1.72 -4.31
C TYR A 322 -12.70 1.63 -2.95
N ARG A 323 -12.56 0.54 -2.20
CA ARG A 323 -13.34 0.21 -1.00
C ARG A 323 -12.55 0.19 0.30
N ILE A 324 -11.26 -0.18 0.24
CA ILE A 324 -10.29 -0.10 1.34
C ILE A 324 -8.92 0.27 0.78
N SER A 325 -7.99 0.69 1.63
CA SER A 325 -6.64 1.11 1.23
C SER A 325 -6.63 2.14 0.09
N THR A 326 -7.70 2.93 -0.02
CA THR A 326 -7.92 3.88 -1.11
C THR A 326 -7.69 5.30 -0.62
N PHE A 327 -6.74 5.99 -1.23
CA PHE A 327 -6.41 7.37 -0.90
C PHE A 327 -7.06 8.35 -1.86
N LEU A 328 -7.46 9.47 -1.30
CA LEU A 328 -7.95 10.65 -2.01
C LEU A 328 -7.20 11.86 -1.47
N HIS A 329 -6.90 12.82 -2.31
CA HIS A 329 -6.26 14.05 -1.81
C HIS A 329 -6.78 15.29 -2.53
N LYS A 330 -6.80 16.39 -1.79
CA LYS A 330 -7.28 17.67 -2.30
C LYS A 330 -6.24 18.76 -2.09
N PRO A 331 -5.48 19.10 -3.15
CA PRO A 331 -4.54 20.21 -3.13
C PRO A 331 -5.26 21.55 -2.89
N LYS A 332 -4.52 22.51 -2.35
CA LYS A 332 -5.03 23.87 -2.15
C LYS A 332 -5.47 24.50 -3.48
N ASN A 333 -6.69 25.03 -3.51
CA ASN A 333 -7.34 25.56 -4.72
C ASN A 333 -7.48 24.54 -5.87
N GLY A 334 -7.17 23.27 -5.66
CA GLY A 334 -7.32 22.20 -6.64
C GLY A 334 -8.63 21.44 -6.46
N LYS A 335 -8.85 20.47 -7.35
CA LYS A 335 -9.95 19.51 -7.29
C LYS A 335 -9.52 18.27 -6.49
N LEU A 336 -10.49 17.46 -6.08
CA LEU A 336 -10.24 16.16 -5.47
C LEU A 336 -9.54 15.25 -6.48
N ARG A 337 -8.48 14.59 -6.06
CA ARG A 337 -7.70 13.64 -6.85
C ARG A 337 -7.81 12.25 -6.25
N PHE A 338 -7.90 11.25 -7.10
CA PHE A 338 -7.77 9.84 -6.71
C PHE A 338 -6.29 9.47 -6.56
N GLY A 339 -5.97 8.67 -5.55
CA GLY A 339 -4.61 8.23 -5.27
C GLY A 339 -3.91 9.03 -4.16
N PRO A 340 -2.62 8.71 -3.92
CA PRO A 340 -1.80 7.71 -4.60
C PRO A 340 -2.32 6.29 -4.42
N VAL A 341 -2.07 5.42 -5.40
CA VAL A 341 -2.44 4.01 -5.30
C VAL A 341 -1.64 3.30 -4.21
N TRP A 342 -2.28 2.33 -3.54
CA TRP A 342 -1.72 1.65 -2.38
C TRP A 342 -2.22 0.21 -2.29
N ASP A 343 -1.42 -0.68 -1.68
CA ASP A 343 -1.75 -2.03 -1.27
C ASP A 343 -2.23 -2.98 -2.38
N PHE A 344 -1.28 -3.45 -3.20
CA PHE A 344 -1.53 -4.38 -4.31
C PHE A 344 -1.24 -5.86 -3.96
N ASN A 345 -1.12 -6.21 -2.68
CA ASN A 345 -0.76 -7.58 -2.29
C ASN A 345 -1.82 -8.61 -2.72
N ILE A 346 -3.09 -8.21 -2.80
CA ILE A 346 -4.22 -9.06 -3.18
C ILE A 346 -4.75 -8.67 -4.56
N GLY A 347 -3.93 -8.91 -5.57
CA GLY A 347 -4.27 -8.63 -6.96
C GLY A 347 -3.92 -9.78 -7.90
N TYR A 348 -3.92 -9.49 -9.17
CA TYR A 348 -3.42 -10.35 -10.23
C TYR A 348 -4.09 -11.72 -10.30
N GLY A 349 -5.43 -11.75 -10.10
CA GLY A 349 -6.25 -12.95 -10.22
C GLY A 349 -6.15 -13.94 -9.06
N ARG A 350 -5.40 -13.61 -7.99
CA ARG A 350 -5.13 -14.55 -6.88
C ARG A 350 -6.31 -14.80 -5.94
N GLN A 351 -7.28 -13.91 -5.86
CA GLN A 351 -8.35 -14.00 -4.86
C GLN A 351 -9.72 -14.45 -5.38
N GLY A 352 -9.93 -14.44 -6.69
CA GLY A 352 -11.13 -14.99 -7.34
C GLY A 352 -12.48 -14.40 -6.88
N ARG A 353 -12.49 -13.22 -6.24
CA ARG A 353 -13.73 -12.57 -5.81
C ARG A 353 -14.45 -11.89 -6.97
N VAL A 354 -13.66 -11.32 -7.88
CA VAL A 354 -14.14 -10.77 -9.15
C VAL A 354 -13.47 -11.57 -10.27
N PRO A 355 -14.19 -12.00 -11.30
CA PRO A 355 -13.60 -12.66 -12.46
C PRO A 355 -12.49 -11.83 -13.10
N TRP A 356 -11.49 -12.48 -13.69
CA TRP A 356 -10.39 -11.79 -14.37
C TRP A 356 -10.84 -10.99 -15.61
N ASP A 357 -12.01 -11.31 -16.14
CA ASP A 357 -12.67 -10.73 -17.30
C ASP A 357 -13.88 -9.85 -16.90
N ASP A 358 -13.83 -9.23 -15.71
CA ASP A 358 -14.77 -8.20 -15.28
C ASP A 358 -14.03 -7.08 -14.55
N TRP A 359 -14.67 -5.92 -14.40
CA TRP A 359 -14.12 -4.76 -13.71
C TRP A 359 -14.13 -4.97 -12.20
N ILE A 360 -13.03 -4.62 -11.52
CA ILE A 360 -12.99 -4.56 -10.05
C ILE A 360 -14.01 -3.55 -9.53
N ALA A 361 -14.28 -2.51 -10.30
CA ALA A 361 -15.35 -1.54 -10.03
C ALA A 361 -16.74 -2.20 -9.88
N ASN A 362 -16.96 -3.39 -10.47
CA ASN A 362 -18.18 -4.20 -10.34
C ASN A 362 -18.13 -5.17 -9.13
N TYR A 363 -17.21 -4.96 -8.19
CA TYR A 363 -17.07 -5.83 -6.99
C TYR A 363 -18.39 -6.13 -6.30
N ASN A 364 -19.27 -5.14 -6.21
CA ASN A 364 -20.57 -5.25 -5.53
C ASN A 364 -21.54 -6.24 -6.21
N ASP A 365 -21.35 -6.56 -7.48
CA ASP A 365 -22.17 -7.53 -8.21
C ASP A 365 -21.75 -8.98 -7.90
N HIS A 366 -20.52 -9.16 -7.46
CA HIS A 366 -19.93 -10.47 -7.16
C HIS A 366 -19.90 -10.81 -5.67
N VAL A 367 -19.86 -9.79 -4.80
CA VAL A 367 -19.69 -9.94 -3.36
C VAL A 367 -20.83 -9.24 -2.62
N THR A 368 -21.59 -9.99 -1.85
CA THR A 368 -22.81 -9.49 -1.16
C THR A 368 -22.69 -9.40 0.35
N SER A 369 -21.57 -9.85 0.93
CA SER A 369 -21.42 -10.00 2.39
C SER A 369 -20.15 -9.37 2.97
N ASP A 370 -19.51 -8.48 2.25
CA ASP A 370 -18.35 -7.74 2.77
C ASP A 370 -18.83 -6.48 3.52
N ALA A 371 -18.14 -6.13 4.59
CA ALA A 371 -18.43 -4.91 5.35
C ALA A 371 -17.98 -3.63 4.62
N TRP A 372 -17.11 -3.76 3.66
CA TRP A 372 -16.60 -2.67 2.83
C TRP A 372 -16.89 -2.97 1.36
N MET A 373 -17.78 -2.19 0.80
CA MET A 373 -18.20 -2.29 -0.59
C MET A 373 -17.68 -1.10 -1.39
N VAL A 374 -17.67 -1.24 -2.71
CA VAL A 374 -17.23 -0.18 -3.62
C VAL A 374 -18.25 0.96 -3.59
N PRO A 375 -17.86 2.23 -3.40
CA PRO A 375 -18.75 3.37 -3.47
C PRO A 375 -19.44 3.48 -4.84
N PHE A 376 -20.66 3.98 -4.88
CA PHE A 376 -21.48 4.14 -6.11
C PHE A 376 -20.76 4.93 -7.23
N TRP A 377 -19.74 5.69 -6.91
CA TRP A 377 -19.01 6.53 -7.85
C TRP A 377 -18.54 5.77 -9.09
N TRP A 378 -18.00 4.58 -8.89
CA TRP A 378 -17.36 3.81 -9.97
C TRP A 378 -18.39 3.24 -10.95
N GLN A 379 -19.52 2.76 -10.45
CA GLN A 379 -20.63 2.37 -11.33
C GLN A 379 -21.22 3.56 -12.08
N SER A 380 -21.33 4.72 -11.43
CA SER A 380 -21.76 5.96 -12.08
C SER A 380 -20.77 6.40 -13.17
N PHE A 381 -19.46 6.38 -12.88
CA PHE A 381 -18.45 6.70 -13.88
C PHE A 381 -18.48 5.76 -15.08
N LEU A 382 -18.66 4.46 -14.86
CA LEU A 382 -18.76 3.48 -15.94
C LEU A 382 -19.99 3.67 -16.82
N GLN A 383 -21.02 4.36 -16.34
CA GLN A 383 -22.20 4.72 -17.13
C GLN A 383 -22.03 6.06 -17.87
N ASP A 384 -21.04 6.87 -17.53
CA ASP A 384 -20.83 8.18 -18.17
C ASP A 384 -19.96 8.07 -19.44
N PRO A 385 -20.51 8.38 -20.63
CA PRO A 385 -19.73 8.40 -21.87
C PRO A 385 -18.52 9.34 -21.84
N VAL A 386 -18.54 10.41 -21.03
CA VAL A 386 -17.39 11.32 -20.87
C VAL A 386 -16.26 10.64 -20.14
N PHE A 387 -16.56 9.93 -19.05
CA PHE A 387 -15.56 9.13 -18.33
C PHE A 387 -15.02 8.00 -19.20
N GLN A 388 -15.92 7.23 -19.85
CA GLN A 388 -15.51 6.15 -20.76
C GLN A 388 -14.58 6.65 -21.87
N GLN A 389 -14.92 7.79 -22.50
CA GLN A 389 -14.09 8.38 -23.55
C GLN A 389 -12.73 8.85 -23.00
N ALA A 390 -12.69 9.39 -21.77
CA ALA A 390 -11.44 9.78 -21.12
C ALA A 390 -10.54 8.56 -20.84
N VAL A 391 -11.13 7.47 -20.32
CA VAL A 391 -10.41 6.19 -20.13
C VAL A 391 -9.91 5.64 -21.46
N LYS A 392 -10.76 5.61 -22.50
CA LYS A 392 -10.38 5.12 -23.83
C LYS A 392 -9.21 5.89 -24.43
N SER A 393 -9.27 7.22 -24.34
CA SER A 393 -8.20 8.08 -24.86
C SER A 393 -6.90 7.85 -24.11
N ARG A 394 -6.96 7.81 -22.77
CA ARG A 394 -5.79 7.58 -21.91
C ARG A 394 -5.23 6.17 -22.05
N TRP A 395 -6.08 5.15 -22.11
CA TRP A 395 -5.68 3.78 -22.36
C TRP A 395 -4.92 3.64 -23.69
N THR A 396 -5.43 4.23 -24.77
CA THR A 396 -4.78 4.21 -26.07
C THR A 396 -3.37 4.83 -26.01
N GLU A 397 -3.21 5.95 -25.32
CA GLU A 397 -1.91 6.58 -25.08
C GLU A 397 -0.97 5.65 -24.29
N LEU A 398 -1.46 5.11 -23.18
CA LEU A 398 -0.67 4.26 -22.29
C LEU A 398 -0.28 2.93 -22.96
N ARG A 399 -1.15 2.32 -23.77
CA ARG A 399 -0.85 1.11 -24.53
C ARG A 399 0.21 1.33 -25.62
N ALA A 400 0.35 2.55 -26.09
CA ALA A 400 1.44 2.92 -26.99
C ALA A 400 2.77 3.23 -26.25
N THR A 401 2.75 3.37 -24.93
CA THR A 401 3.89 3.84 -24.12
C THR A 401 4.09 3.00 -22.85
N ALA A 402 3.72 3.53 -21.69
CA ALA A 402 4.02 3.00 -20.35
C ALA A 402 3.37 1.64 -20.04
N LEU A 403 2.26 1.32 -20.66
CA LEU A 403 1.53 0.07 -20.50
C LEU A 403 1.47 -0.76 -21.79
N SER A 404 2.42 -0.58 -22.71
CA SER A 404 2.57 -1.51 -23.82
C SER A 404 2.91 -2.92 -23.29
N ASP A 405 2.59 -3.98 -24.04
CA ASP A 405 2.93 -5.36 -23.65
C ASP A 405 4.41 -5.50 -23.29
N GLY A 406 5.27 -4.89 -24.11
CA GLY A 406 6.71 -4.87 -23.86
C GLY A 406 7.11 -4.18 -22.57
N ALA A 407 6.48 -3.06 -22.22
CA ALA A 407 6.77 -2.33 -20.99
C ALA A 407 6.24 -3.09 -19.75
N VAL A 408 5.03 -3.63 -19.82
CA VAL A 408 4.40 -4.34 -18.70
C VAL A 408 5.15 -5.65 -18.41
N LEU A 409 5.32 -6.51 -19.43
CA LEU A 409 6.00 -7.79 -19.24
C LEU A 409 7.51 -7.62 -19.07
N GLY A 410 8.09 -6.59 -19.67
CA GLY A 410 9.50 -6.23 -19.49
C GLY A 410 9.84 -5.96 -18.04
N LEU A 411 9.04 -5.14 -17.34
CA LEU A 411 9.23 -4.86 -15.93
C LEU A 411 9.13 -6.11 -15.05
N VAL A 412 8.17 -7.02 -15.34
CA VAL A 412 8.05 -8.31 -14.63
C VAL A 412 9.32 -9.14 -14.82
N ASN A 413 9.80 -9.27 -16.07
CA ASN A 413 10.98 -10.07 -16.41
C ASN A 413 12.27 -9.49 -15.80
N GLU A 414 12.43 -8.16 -15.83
CA GLU A 414 13.56 -7.47 -15.22
C GLU A 414 13.57 -7.66 -13.70
N THR A 415 12.40 -7.53 -13.06
CA THR A 415 12.25 -7.72 -11.61
C THR A 415 12.53 -9.16 -11.20
N GLU A 416 11.98 -10.15 -11.91
CA GLU A 416 12.30 -11.57 -11.66
C GLU A 416 13.78 -11.83 -11.80
N SER A 417 14.38 -11.41 -12.92
CA SER A 417 15.80 -11.59 -13.20
C SER A 417 16.67 -10.97 -12.09
N TYR A 418 16.30 -9.77 -11.65
CA TYR A 418 16.99 -9.09 -10.56
C TYR A 418 16.93 -9.90 -9.26
N LEU A 419 15.75 -10.31 -8.80
CA LEU A 419 15.58 -11.07 -7.56
C LEU A 419 16.25 -12.44 -7.60
N VAL A 420 16.16 -13.14 -8.73
CA VAL A 420 16.73 -14.48 -8.91
C VAL A 420 18.26 -14.41 -9.02
N SER A 421 18.81 -13.51 -9.82
CA SER A 421 20.27 -13.39 -10.03
C SER A 421 21.01 -13.00 -8.74
N HIS A 422 20.35 -12.26 -7.84
CA HIS A 422 20.89 -11.95 -6.50
C HIS A 422 20.67 -13.07 -5.48
N GLY A 423 20.08 -14.21 -5.88
CA GLY A 423 19.78 -15.34 -4.99
C GLY A 423 18.73 -15.03 -3.91
N ALA A 424 18.07 -13.88 -4.00
CA ALA A 424 17.15 -13.37 -2.97
C ALA A 424 15.90 -14.24 -2.83
N VAL A 425 15.34 -14.69 -3.96
CA VAL A 425 14.20 -15.63 -3.99
C VAL A 425 14.51 -16.91 -3.23
N ALA A 426 15.66 -17.52 -3.51
CA ALA A 426 16.06 -18.77 -2.88
C ALA A 426 16.25 -18.59 -1.36
N ARG A 427 16.92 -17.52 -0.92
CA ARG A 427 17.09 -17.22 0.50
C ARG A 427 15.76 -16.94 1.20
N ASN A 428 14.88 -16.16 0.57
CA ASN A 428 13.56 -15.85 1.10
C ASN A 428 12.75 -17.12 1.34
N TYR A 429 12.64 -18.00 0.34
CA TYR A 429 11.82 -19.20 0.45
C TYR A 429 12.52 -20.38 1.17
N ASN A 430 13.81 -20.31 1.41
CA ASN A 430 14.46 -21.15 2.40
C ASN A 430 14.07 -20.78 3.83
N LYS A 431 13.90 -19.48 4.12
CA LYS A 431 13.41 -18.99 5.43
C LYS A 431 11.92 -19.32 5.62
N TRP A 432 11.11 -19.03 4.60
CA TRP A 432 9.66 -19.15 4.67
C TRP A 432 9.16 -20.40 3.96
N ARG A 433 9.00 -21.48 4.74
CA ARG A 433 8.50 -22.79 4.29
C ARG A 433 7.76 -23.49 5.41
N THR A 434 6.94 -24.48 5.04
CA THR A 434 6.25 -25.35 6.02
C THR A 434 7.24 -26.24 6.78
N SER A 435 6.82 -26.85 7.87
CA SER A 435 7.65 -27.79 8.64
C SER A 435 8.09 -29.01 7.81
N ASN A 436 7.31 -29.42 6.79
CA ASN A 436 7.66 -30.49 5.84
C ASN A 436 8.55 -30.02 4.69
N GLY A 437 8.91 -28.71 4.65
CA GLY A 437 9.77 -28.13 3.65
C GLY A 437 9.06 -27.62 2.39
N ASN A 438 7.73 -27.72 2.30
CA ASN A 438 6.96 -27.14 1.19
C ASN A 438 7.08 -25.62 1.19
N THR A 439 7.21 -25.04 0.01
CA THR A 439 7.38 -23.61 -0.17
C THR A 439 6.79 -23.17 -1.51
N VAL A 440 6.95 -21.88 -1.83
CA VAL A 440 6.53 -21.30 -3.11
C VAL A 440 7.41 -21.79 -4.25
N ASP A 441 6.79 -22.24 -5.34
CA ASP A 441 7.44 -22.36 -6.63
C ASP A 441 7.38 -21.01 -7.33
N HIS A 442 8.38 -20.18 -7.07
CA HIS A 442 8.41 -18.79 -7.54
C HIS A 442 8.34 -18.67 -9.07
N ALA A 443 8.96 -19.58 -9.80
CA ALA A 443 8.95 -19.55 -11.28
C ALA A 443 7.53 -19.78 -11.84
N ASN A 444 6.81 -20.75 -11.27
CA ASN A 444 5.42 -20.99 -11.63
C ASN A 444 4.52 -19.82 -11.23
N GLU A 445 4.79 -19.18 -10.12
CA GLU A 445 4.03 -18.00 -9.66
C GLU A 445 4.23 -16.79 -10.58
N VAL A 446 5.45 -16.56 -11.04
CA VAL A 446 5.73 -15.49 -12.01
C VAL A 446 5.13 -15.81 -13.38
N GLU A 447 5.12 -17.08 -13.79
CA GLU A 447 4.44 -17.48 -15.03
C GLU A 447 2.90 -17.28 -14.92
N PHE A 448 2.31 -17.57 -13.77
CA PHE A 448 0.91 -17.24 -13.50
C PHE A 448 0.65 -15.74 -13.64
N LEU A 449 1.51 -14.90 -13.06
CA LEU A 449 1.42 -13.44 -13.16
C LEU A 449 1.49 -12.97 -14.64
N ARG A 450 2.44 -13.51 -15.43
CA ARG A 450 2.54 -13.19 -16.88
C ARG A 450 1.27 -13.57 -17.64
N ASN A 451 0.74 -14.75 -17.38
CA ASN A 451 -0.47 -15.24 -18.02
C ASN A 451 -1.68 -14.38 -17.67
N TYR A 452 -1.81 -14.01 -16.38
CA TYR A 452 -2.85 -13.07 -15.94
C TYR A 452 -2.74 -11.73 -16.68
N LEU A 453 -1.55 -11.12 -16.71
CA LEU A 453 -1.33 -9.82 -17.35
C LEU A 453 -1.63 -9.86 -18.86
N ASN A 454 -1.20 -10.90 -19.57
CA ASN A 454 -1.51 -11.07 -20.99
C ASN A 454 -3.02 -11.15 -21.25
N GLN A 455 -3.73 -11.95 -20.46
CA GLN A 455 -5.18 -12.09 -20.56
C GLN A 455 -5.89 -10.78 -20.22
N ARG A 456 -5.49 -10.13 -19.11
CA ARG A 456 -6.10 -8.90 -18.61
C ARG A 456 -5.90 -7.73 -19.58
N LEU A 457 -4.69 -7.54 -20.11
CA LEU A 457 -4.40 -6.52 -21.11
C LEU A 457 -5.26 -6.72 -22.37
N SER A 458 -5.31 -7.95 -22.89
CA SER A 458 -6.12 -8.27 -24.07
C SER A 458 -7.61 -8.03 -23.84
N TRP A 459 -8.12 -8.40 -22.68
CA TRP A 459 -9.52 -8.16 -22.31
C TRP A 459 -9.82 -6.66 -22.17
N MET A 460 -8.97 -5.91 -21.45
CA MET A 460 -9.13 -4.45 -21.31
C MET A 460 -9.04 -3.73 -22.67
N ASP A 461 -8.19 -4.19 -23.59
CA ASP A 461 -8.12 -3.65 -24.95
C ASP A 461 -9.46 -3.82 -25.70
N GLY A 462 -10.11 -4.98 -25.54
CA GLY A 462 -11.44 -5.26 -26.11
C GLY A 462 -12.55 -4.41 -25.49
N GLU A 463 -12.64 -4.44 -24.16
CA GLU A 463 -13.71 -3.74 -23.42
C GLU A 463 -13.61 -2.22 -23.59
N ILE A 464 -12.47 -1.62 -23.31
CA ILE A 464 -12.26 -0.17 -23.48
C ILE A 464 -12.38 0.24 -24.95
N GLY A 465 -11.95 -0.61 -25.86
CA GLY A 465 -12.11 -0.39 -27.30
C GLY A 465 -13.55 -0.28 -27.75
N SER A 466 -14.48 -0.95 -27.05
CA SER A 466 -15.91 -0.97 -27.35
C SER A 466 -16.69 0.28 -26.84
N TRP A 467 -16.13 1.06 -25.95
CA TRP A 467 -16.70 2.28 -25.36
C TRP A 467 -16.81 3.44 -26.36
#